data_c02b93e5b1579a93d8d621a4bcb3f928
#
_entry.id   c02b93e5b1579a93d8d621a4bcb3f928
#
_cell.length_a   1.000
_cell.length_b   1.000
_cell.length_c   1.000
_cell.angle_alpha   90.00
_cell.angle_beta   90.00
_cell.angle_gamma   90.00
#
_symmetry.space_group_name_H-M   'P 1'
#
loop_
_entity.id
_entity.type
_entity.pdbx_description
1 polymer ?
#
loop_
_entity_poly.entity_id
_entity_poly.type
_entity_poly.pdbx_seq_one_letter_code
_entity_poly.pdbx_strand_id
1 'polypeptide(L)'
;MKKISLFLLLLLITNCDNGYKKEINLIDLVPTNPILLVKYNSTKEIDAEIFHKNFSSLLNYKSDSISKKFLDKPVLISYHKIGKNEIQSIIYSEQKNVINNINIKDSVKYNGFTIKRIVNEHNEYYNTIKNGIYIESKSKLLIENSLRNSNHIYTEKSGDLKKLYNISSSNISLLISNNFSKYLKNSTISKLFQTSAISDWIQFDIELNQNKITLNGIGFQRDSIFKKINVLKDINPSLSIINKIIPSNFKQFKRIAYNHSKIISNLENKISINELKKVMNDSLLYDINEIGKIFFENDTISTISVKSNELLESLIQNNSNASYIYRNNKIHEFNNKLFKTKIPFEDFEISKKNYGTLIENILILSDNKNSIENIILNFRNNSTLVKSSRFKKNYDNIPQK
;
A
#
# COMPACT_ATOMS: atom_id res chain seq x y z
N MET A 1 -32.92 -39.05 -48.82
CA MET A 1 -32.93 -38.09 -47.66
C MET A 1 -32.33 -38.68 -46.41
N LYS A 2 -32.49 -39.93 -45.99
CA LYS A 2 -31.89 -40.49 -44.75
C LYS A 2 -30.34 -40.51 -44.70
N LYS A 3 -29.64 -40.63 -45.83
CA LYS A 3 -28.18 -40.72 -45.93
C LYS A 3 -27.53 -39.34 -45.78
N ILE A 4 -28.19 -38.22 -46.14
CA ILE A 4 -27.71 -36.87 -46.02
C ILE A 4 -27.78 -36.40 -44.53
N SER A 5 -28.84 -36.81 -43.81
CA SER A 5 -29.03 -36.54 -42.40
C SER A 5 -27.96 -37.20 -41.53
N LEU A 6 -27.49 -38.41 -41.89
CA LEU A 6 -26.43 -39.10 -41.16
C LEU A 6 -25.06 -38.44 -41.37
N PHE A 7 -24.79 -37.89 -42.55
CA PHE A 7 -23.55 -37.18 -42.86
C PHE A 7 -23.49 -35.81 -42.16
N LEU A 8 -24.63 -35.13 -42.03
CA LEU A 8 -24.73 -33.88 -41.28
C LEU A 8 -24.52 -34.10 -39.76
N LEU A 9 -25.01 -35.23 -39.23
CA LEU A 9 -24.81 -35.60 -37.82
C LEU A 9 -23.34 -35.93 -37.52
N LEU A 10 -22.60 -36.54 -38.44
CA LEU A 10 -21.17 -36.86 -38.30
C LEU A 10 -20.32 -35.59 -38.32
N LEU A 11 -20.68 -34.53 -39.05
CA LEU A 11 -19.98 -33.25 -39.06
C LEU A 11 -20.14 -32.47 -37.74
N LEU A 12 -21.21 -32.69 -36.98
CA LEU A 12 -21.40 -32.05 -35.67
C LEU A 12 -20.57 -32.69 -34.57
N ILE A 13 -20.06 -33.91 -34.74
CA ILE A 13 -19.26 -34.61 -33.74
C ILE A 13 -17.76 -34.28 -33.88
N THR A 14 -17.29 -33.80 -35.02
CA THR A 14 -15.88 -33.48 -35.26
C THR A 14 -15.46 -32.07 -34.76
N ASN A 15 -16.40 -31.28 -34.26
CA ASN A 15 -16.12 -29.88 -33.79
C ASN A 15 -15.90 -29.75 -32.29
N CYS A 16 -15.72 -30.86 -31.56
CA CYS A 16 -15.44 -30.84 -30.14
C CYS A 16 -14.03 -31.37 -29.81
N ASP A 17 -12.98 -30.70 -30.25
CA ASP A 17 -11.65 -30.82 -29.60
C ASP A 17 -10.72 -29.63 -29.92
N ASN A 18 -11.24 -28.42 -29.93
CA ASN A 18 -10.42 -27.30 -29.57
C ASN A 18 -10.40 -27.26 -28.02
N GLY A 19 -9.64 -28.15 -27.45
CA GLY A 19 -9.23 -28.00 -26.06
C GLY A 19 -8.63 -26.62 -25.91
N TYR A 20 -9.40 -25.65 -25.41
CA TYR A 20 -8.92 -24.37 -24.96
C TYR A 20 -7.79 -24.68 -23.98
N LYS A 21 -6.54 -24.67 -24.44
CA LYS A 21 -5.40 -24.62 -23.56
C LYS A 21 -5.60 -23.35 -22.75
N LYS A 22 -6.17 -23.50 -21.56
CA LYS A 22 -6.35 -22.42 -20.62
C LYS A 22 -4.99 -21.77 -20.45
N GLU A 23 -4.79 -20.58 -20.99
CA GLU A 23 -3.55 -19.84 -20.79
C GLU A 23 -3.33 -19.72 -19.30
N ILE A 24 -2.28 -20.37 -18.81
CA ILE A 24 -1.93 -20.35 -17.41
C ILE A 24 -1.21 -19.02 -17.18
N ASN A 25 -1.82 -18.18 -16.37
CA ASN A 25 -1.22 -16.92 -15.95
C ASN A 25 -0.10 -17.18 -14.93
N LEU A 26 0.98 -16.38 -14.92
CA LEU A 26 2.11 -16.51 -13.98
C LEU A 26 1.62 -16.58 -12.52
N ILE A 27 0.60 -15.80 -12.19
CA ILE A 27 0.02 -15.77 -10.83
C ILE A 27 -0.58 -17.10 -10.39
N ASP A 28 -1.03 -17.95 -11.34
CA ASP A 28 -1.65 -19.23 -11.05
C ASP A 28 -0.64 -20.27 -10.51
N LEU A 29 0.65 -20.01 -10.71
CA LEU A 29 1.74 -20.86 -10.22
C LEU A 29 2.33 -20.41 -8.87
N VAL A 30 1.95 -19.25 -8.38
CA VAL A 30 2.47 -18.71 -7.13
C VAL A 30 2.03 -19.59 -5.94
N PRO A 31 2.95 -20.05 -5.07
CA PRO A 31 2.60 -20.78 -3.86
C PRO A 31 1.66 -19.98 -2.95
N THR A 32 0.92 -20.65 -2.10
CA THR A 32 0.02 -20.02 -1.14
C THR A 32 0.78 -19.09 -0.19
N ASN A 33 0.10 -18.03 0.29
CA ASN A 33 0.59 -17.08 1.29
C ASN A 33 1.90 -16.35 0.91
N PRO A 34 2.01 -15.77 -0.29
CA PRO A 34 3.13 -14.89 -0.57
C PRO A 34 3.06 -13.64 0.33
N ILE A 35 4.22 -13.08 0.66
CA ILE A 35 4.35 -11.83 1.42
C ILE A 35 4.23 -10.64 0.48
N LEU A 36 4.85 -10.78 -0.68
CA LEU A 36 5.02 -9.75 -1.69
C LEU A 36 5.14 -10.40 -3.06
N LEU A 37 4.56 -9.74 -4.08
CA LEU A 37 4.85 -10.03 -5.47
C LEU A 37 5.38 -8.77 -6.16
N VAL A 38 6.34 -8.95 -7.05
CA VAL A 38 6.84 -7.92 -7.95
C VAL A 38 6.59 -8.37 -9.38
N LYS A 39 5.80 -7.62 -10.10
CA LYS A 39 5.46 -7.88 -11.50
C LYS A 39 6.22 -6.90 -12.37
N TYR A 40 6.93 -7.42 -13.36
CA TYR A 40 7.57 -6.66 -14.44
C TYR A 40 6.88 -7.03 -15.75
N ASN A 41 6.24 -6.08 -16.40
CA ASN A 41 5.64 -6.30 -17.73
C ASN A 41 6.68 -6.27 -18.83
N SER A 42 7.76 -5.51 -18.64
CA SER A 42 8.95 -5.52 -19.47
C SER A 42 10.19 -5.27 -18.61
N THR A 43 11.25 -6.01 -18.86
CA THR A 43 12.54 -5.85 -18.17
C THR A 43 13.58 -5.11 -19.03
N LYS A 44 13.18 -4.58 -20.19
CA LYS A 44 14.07 -3.82 -21.09
C LYS A 44 14.65 -2.55 -20.48
N GLU A 45 13.99 -2.00 -19.49
CA GLU A 45 14.39 -0.75 -18.87
C GLU A 45 15.44 -1.02 -17.78
N ILE A 46 16.56 -0.32 -17.89
CA ILE A 46 17.64 -0.27 -16.87
C ILE A 46 17.05 0.00 -15.47
N ASP A 47 15.94 0.71 -15.42
CA ASP A 47 15.22 1.05 -14.19
C ASP A 47 14.69 -0.17 -13.43
N ALA A 48 14.32 -1.26 -14.11
CA ALA A 48 13.81 -2.47 -13.46
C ALA A 48 14.89 -3.18 -12.61
N GLU A 49 16.13 -3.25 -13.11
CA GLU A 49 17.25 -3.86 -12.36
C GLU A 49 17.65 -2.99 -11.17
N ILE A 50 17.75 -1.68 -11.37
CA ILE A 50 18.07 -0.72 -10.29
C ILE A 50 16.97 -0.74 -9.23
N PHE A 51 15.70 -0.73 -9.65
CA PHE A 51 14.58 -0.82 -8.72
C PHE A 51 14.63 -2.12 -7.92
N HIS A 52 14.79 -3.26 -8.58
CA HIS A 52 14.84 -4.57 -7.94
C HIS A 52 15.96 -4.64 -6.89
N LYS A 53 17.17 -4.18 -7.24
CA LYS A 53 18.33 -4.15 -6.33
C LYS A 53 18.07 -3.26 -5.11
N ASN A 54 17.57 -2.06 -5.33
CA ASN A 54 17.29 -1.11 -4.25
C ASN A 54 16.12 -1.57 -3.38
N PHE A 55 15.03 -2.04 -4.00
CA PHE A 55 13.86 -2.50 -3.28
C PHE A 55 14.13 -3.76 -2.45
N SER A 56 14.84 -4.75 -3.01
CA SER A 56 15.20 -5.97 -2.31
C SER A 56 16.14 -5.72 -1.12
N SER A 57 16.95 -4.66 -1.17
CA SER A 57 17.78 -4.25 -0.03
C SER A 57 16.97 -3.79 1.19
N LEU A 58 15.74 -3.34 0.99
CA LEU A 58 14.80 -2.96 2.06
C LEU A 58 14.23 -4.19 2.78
N LEU A 59 14.18 -5.34 2.11
CA LEU A 59 13.76 -6.61 2.69
C LEU A 59 14.93 -7.21 3.47
N ASN A 60 14.62 -8.07 4.44
CA ASN A 60 15.63 -8.89 5.12
C ASN A 60 16.04 -10.08 4.24
N TYR A 61 16.39 -9.80 2.98
CA TYR A 61 16.68 -10.76 1.94
C TYR A 61 17.81 -10.23 1.04
N LYS A 62 18.82 -11.09 0.77
CA LYS A 62 19.82 -10.83 -0.26
C LYS A 62 19.23 -11.26 -1.61
N SER A 63 18.79 -10.30 -2.39
CA SER A 63 18.32 -10.54 -3.75
C SER A 63 19.50 -10.87 -4.67
N ASP A 64 19.30 -11.86 -5.50
CA ASP A 64 20.06 -11.97 -6.73
C ASP A 64 19.54 -10.95 -7.74
N SER A 65 20.42 -10.41 -8.57
CA SER A 65 20.01 -9.56 -9.69
C SER A 65 19.00 -10.31 -10.58
N ILE A 66 18.00 -9.63 -11.10
CA ILE A 66 17.21 -10.18 -12.19
C ILE A 66 18.19 -10.48 -13.31
N SER A 67 18.39 -11.75 -13.60
CA SER A 67 19.33 -12.17 -14.62
C SER A 67 18.93 -11.54 -15.97
N LYS A 68 19.92 -11.06 -16.75
CA LYS A 68 19.71 -10.57 -18.12
C LYS A 68 18.98 -11.58 -19.02
N LYS A 69 18.94 -12.85 -18.62
CA LYS A 69 18.20 -13.93 -19.31
C LYS A 69 16.67 -13.72 -19.35
N PHE A 70 16.10 -12.84 -18.50
CA PHE A 70 14.67 -12.54 -18.47
C PHE A 70 14.29 -11.24 -19.19
N LEU A 71 15.25 -10.63 -19.91
CA LEU A 71 14.98 -9.44 -20.71
C LEU A 71 13.91 -9.73 -21.76
N ASP A 72 13.02 -8.76 -21.99
CA ASP A 72 11.98 -8.75 -23.02
C ASP A 72 10.72 -9.61 -22.77
N LYS A 73 10.57 -10.17 -21.59
CA LYS A 73 9.39 -10.96 -21.22
C LYS A 73 8.80 -10.51 -19.89
N PRO A 74 7.49 -10.71 -19.68
CA PRO A 74 6.92 -10.52 -18.37
C PRO A 74 7.59 -11.43 -17.33
N VAL A 75 7.92 -10.85 -16.18
CA VAL A 75 8.50 -11.56 -15.03
C VAL A 75 7.64 -11.33 -13.81
N LEU A 76 7.34 -12.38 -13.07
CA LEU A 76 6.73 -12.32 -11.77
C LEU A 76 7.69 -12.90 -10.73
N ILE A 77 7.98 -12.14 -9.69
CA ILE A 77 8.78 -12.60 -8.55
C ILE A 77 7.86 -12.63 -7.34
N SER A 78 7.76 -13.76 -6.67
CA SER A 78 7.04 -13.86 -5.41
C SER A 78 7.99 -14.18 -4.25
N TYR A 79 7.75 -13.54 -3.11
CA TYR A 79 8.54 -13.69 -1.89
C TYR A 79 7.72 -14.41 -0.83
N HIS A 80 8.32 -15.41 -0.22
CA HIS A 80 7.67 -16.29 0.75
C HIS A 80 8.51 -16.43 2.00
N LYS A 81 7.84 -16.55 3.15
CA LYS A 81 8.49 -16.94 4.40
C LYS A 81 8.73 -18.44 4.38
N ILE A 82 9.99 -18.83 4.61
CA ILE A 82 10.41 -20.21 4.80
C ILE A 82 10.97 -20.34 6.21
N GLY A 83 10.48 -21.34 6.97
CA GLY A 83 10.89 -21.50 8.35
C GLY A 83 10.53 -20.30 9.25
N LYS A 84 11.38 -20.04 10.27
CA LYS A 84 11.08 -19.06 11.30
C LYS A 84 11.35 -17.61 10.86
N ASN A 85 12.48 -17.34 10.20
CA ASN A 85 12.95 -15.98 9.91
C ASN A 85 13.52 -15.78 8.49
N GLU A 86 13.39 -16.76 7.62
CA GLU A 86 13.98 -16.71 6.29
C GLU A 86 12.92 -16.32 5.25
N ILE A 87 13.30 -15.42 4.34
CA ILE A 87 12.52 -15.07 3.17
C ILE A 87 13.25 -15.62 1.95
N GLN A 88 12.51 -16.31 1.08
CA GLN A 88 13.00 -16.80 -0.20
C GLN A 88 12.11 -16.33 -1.33
N SER A 89 12.71 -16.19 -2.52
CA SER A 89 11.98 -15.80 -3.72
C SER A 89 11.86 -16.95 -4.71
N ILE A 90 10.83 -16.85 -5.55
CA ILE A 90 10.65 -17.69 -6.72
C ILE A 90 10.28 -16.79 -7.91
N ILE A 91 10.90 -17.06 -9.05
CA ILE A 91 10.79 -16.26 -10.28
C ILE A 91 10.04 -17.06 -11.32
N TYR A 92 9.12 -16.40 -12.01
CA TYR A 92 8.32 -16.95 -13.12
C TYR A 92 8.51 -16.09 -14.36
N SER A 93 8.71 -16.71 -15.52
CA SER A 93 8.79 -16.01 -16.81
C SER A 93 8.28 -16.89 -17.96
N GLU A 94 7.63 -16.28 -18.92
CA GLU A 94 7.17 -16.93 -20.16
C GLU A 94 8.32 -17.18 -21.15
N GLN A 95 9.33 -17.93 -20.75
CA GLN A 95 10.48 -18.12 -21.61
C GLN A 95 10.64 -19.57 -22.07
N LYS A 96 10.62 -19.80 -23.39
CA LYS A 96 10.74 -21.13 -23.97
C LYS A 96 12.18 -21.67 -24.08
N ASN A 97 13.23 -20.83 -24.04
CA ASN A 97 14.59 -21.22 -24.45
C ASN A 97 15.74 -20.82 -23.51
N VAL A 98 15.56 -20.80 -22.18
CA VAL A 98 16.62 -20.38 -21.23
C VAL A 98 17.70 -21.45 -20.98
N ILE A 99 17.59 -22.62 -21.59
CA ILE A 99 18.32 -23.82 -21.10
C ILE A 99 19.63 -24.09 -21.85
N ASN A 100 20.11 -23.24 -22.72
CA ASN A 100 21.37 -23.48 -23.41
C ASN A 100 22.57 -23.09 -22.53
N ASN A 101 23.39 -24.07 -22.14
CA ASN A 101 24.66 -23.95 -21.40
C ASN A 101 24.57 -23.78 -19.86
N ILE A 102 23.75 -24.57 -19.19
CA ILE A 102 23.67 -24.56 -17.72
C ILE A 102 24.30 -25.86 -17.18
N ASN A 103 25.24 -25.74 -16.23
CA ASN A 103 25.82 -26.89 -15.51
C ASN A 103 24.76 -27.54 -14.60
N ILE A 104 24.01 -28.51 -15.14
CA ILE A 104 23.05 -29.29 -14.39
C ILE A 104 23.83 -30.31 -13.58
N LYS A 105 23.77 -30.22 -12.24
CA LYS A 105 24.43 -31.14 -11.35
C LYS A 105 23.62 -32.43 -11.17
N ASP A 106 22.32 -32.27 -10.96
CA ASP A 106 21.37 -33.37 -10.84
C ASP A 106 19.94 -32.94 -11.21
N SER A 107 19.02 -33.91 -11.26
CA SER A 107 17.61 -33.66 -11.49
C SER A 107 16.74 -34.63 -10.72
N VAL A 108 15.56 -34.16 -10.28
CA VAL A 108 14.57 -34.96 -9.54
C VAL A 108 13.20 -34.79 -10.21
N LYS A 109 12.49 -35.91 -10.33
CA LYS A 109 11.09 -35.89 -10.78
C LYS A 109 10.16 -35.57 -9.61
N TYR A 110 9.25 -34.63 -9.81
CA TYR A 110 8.23 -34.25 -8.83
C TYR A 110 6.92 -33.93 -9.54
N ASN A 111 5.85 -34.62 -9.19
CA ASN A 111 4.50 -34.42 -9.73
C ASN A 111 4.45 -34.37 -11.28
N GLY A 112 5.21 -35.25 -11.95
CA GLY A 112 5.30 -35.32 -13.43
C GLY A 112 6.25 -34.30 -14.07
N PHE A 113 6.86 -33.39 -13.30
CA PHE A 113 7.81 -32.39 -13.77
C PHE A 113 9.24 -32.74 -13.36
N THR A 114 10.23 -32.32 -14.14
CA THR A 114 11.65 -32.47 -13.83
C THR A 114 12.17 -31.17 -13.20
N ILE A 115 12.58 -31.23 -11.95
CA ILE A 115 13.28 -30.15 -11.24
C ILE A 115 14.77 -30.37 -11.44
N LYS A 116 15.46 -29.41 -12.06
CA LYS A 116 16.91 -29.44 -12.29
C LYS A 116 17.60 -28.63 -11.21
N ARG A 117 18.68 -29.18 -10.63
CA ARG A 117 19.57 -28.49 -9.71
C ARG A 117 20.77 -27.97 -10.48
N ILE A 118 21.02 -26.68 -10.33
CA ILE A 118 22.09 -25.97 -11.02
C ILE A 118 23.03 -25.43 -9.96
N VAL A 119 24.32 -25.67 -10.14
CA VAL A 119 25.35 -25.20 -9.23
C VAL A 119 26.40 -24.45 -10.03
N ASN A 120 26.54 -23.17 -9.74
CA ASN A 120 27.63 -22.30 -10.22
C ASN A 120 28.58 -22.03 -9.06
N GLU A 121 29.78 -21.50 -9.32
CA GLU A 121 30.85 -21.27 -8.32
C GLU A 121 30.37 -20.61 -7.01
N HIS A 122 29.32 -19.79 -7.05
CA HIS A 122 28.83 -19.01 -5.90
C HIS A 122 27.36 -19.19 -5.58
N ASN A 123 26.58 -19.90 -6.43
CA ASN A 123 25.14 -20.00 -6.27
C ASN A 123 24.60 -21.38 -6.62
N GLU A 124 23.67 -21.84 -5.80
CA GLU A 124 22.85 -23.02 -6.05
C GLU A 124 21.41 -22.59 -6.23
N TYR A 125 20.76 -23.09 -7.28
CA TYR A 125 19.35 -22.85 -7.54
C TYR A 125 18.70 -24.03 -8.25
N TYR A 126 17.38 -24.06 -8.18
CA TYR A 126 16.54 -25.08 -8.79
C TYR A 126 15.68 -24.43 -9.87
N ASN A 127 15.45 -25.14 -10.96
CA ASN A 127 14.51 -24.70 -11.98
C ASN A 127 13.68 -25.84 -12.56
N THR A 128 12.55 -25.45 -13.17
CA THR A 128 11.67 -26.33 -13.90
C THR A 128 10.90 -25.54 -14.96
N ILE A 129 10.24 -26.24 -15.87
CA ILE A 129 9.31 -25.64 -16.82
C ILE A 129 7.96 -26.32 -16.65
N LYS A 130 6.90 -25.51 -16.51
CA LYS A 130 5.52 -25.97 -16.47
C LYS A 130 4.67 -25.16 -17.45
N ASN A 131 4.07 -25.85 -18.42
CA ASN A 131 3.19 -25.24 -19.42
C ASN A 131 3.81 -24.03 -20.16
N GLY A 132 5.11 -24.11 -20.48
CA GLY A 132 5.84 -23.02 -21.14
C GLY A 132 6.32 -21.90 -20.22
N ILE A 133 6.01 -21.97 -18.92
CA ILE A 133 6.51 -21.02 -17.91
C ILE A 133 7.76 -21.60 -17.27
N TYR A 134 8.84 -20.83 -17.31
CA TYR A 134 10.08 -21.10 -16.59
C TYR A 134 9.92 -20.66 -15.14
N ILE A 135 10.35 -21.52 -14.21
CA ILE A 135 10.25 -21.32 -12.76
C ILE A 135 11.63 -21.54 -12.16
N GLU A 136 12.11 -20.59 -11.35
CA GLU A 136 13.43 -20.66 -10.70
C GLU A 136 13.36 -20.20 -9.25
N SER A 137 14.08 -20.89 -8.35
CA SER A 137 14.24 -20.51 -6.95
C SER A 137 15.50 -21.13 -6.35
N LYS A 138 16.09 -20.50 -5.33
CA LYS A 138 17.09 -21.13 -4.45
C LYS A 138 16.47 -22.18 -3.53
N SER A 139 15.14 -22.15 -3.36
CA SER A 139 14.42 -23.12 -2.54
C SER A 139 13.73 -24.18 -3.41
N LYS A 140 14.20 -25.42 -3.32
CA LYS A 140 13.53 -26.57 -3.94
C LYS A 140 12.06 -26.68 -3.47
N LEU A 141 11.82 -26.43 -2.18
CA LEU A 141 10.49 -26.50 -1.58
C LEU A 141 9.50 -25.52 -2.25
N LEU A 142 9.94 -24.30 -2.60
CA LEU A 142 9.09 -23.34 -3.31
C LEU A 142 8.73 -23.83 -4.72
N ILE A 143 9.70 -24.44 -5.44
CA ILE A 143 9.44 -25.06 -6.74
C ILE A 143 8.38 -26.17 -6.61
N GLU A 144 8.55 -27.08 -5.65
CA GLU A 144 7.62 -28.17 -5.39
C GLU A 144 6.22 -27.64 -5.03
N ASN A 145 6.12 -26.61 -4.21
CA ASN A 145 4.86 -25.97 -3.87
C ASN A 145 4.21 -25.30 -5.09
N SER A 146 4.98 -24.65 -5.94
CA SER A 146 4.49 -24.05 -7.19
C SER A 146 3.94 -25.12 -8.14
N LEU A 147 4.60 -26.26 -8.25
CA LEU A 147 4.14 -27.39 -9.09
C LEU A 147 2.86 -28.04 -8.55
N ARG A 148 2.67 -28.05 -7.22
CA ARG A 148 1.50 -28.62 -6.54
C ARG A 148 0.28 -27.73 -6.66
N ASN A 149 0.43 -26.41 -6.53
CA ASN A 149 -0.69 -25.47 -6.42
C ASN A 149 -1.53 -25.29 -7.69
N SER A 150 -1.07 -25.74 -8.84
CA SER A 150 -1.83 -25.58 -10.10
C SER A 150 -3.19 -26.32 -10.14
N ASN A 151 -3.48 -27.15 -9.14
CA ASN A 151 -4.72 -27.92 -9.03
C ASN A 151 -5.58 -27.49 -7.83
N HIS A 152 -5.16 -26.51 -7.04
CA HIS A 152 -5.95 -26.09 -5.88
C HIS A 152 -6.91 -24.95 -6.22
N ILE A 153 -8.16 -25.16 -5.80
CA ILE A 153 -9.24 -24.18 -5.80
C ILE A 153 -8.75 -22.96 -5.03
N TYR A 154 -8.75 -21.80 -5.68
CA TYR A 154 -8.42 -20.53 -5.06
C TYR A 154 -9.30 -20.29 -3.82
N THR A 155 -8.68 -20.08 -2.67
CA THR A 155 -9.40 -19.50 -1.54
C THR A 155 -9.88 -18.11 -1.93
N GLU A 156 -10.91 -17.59 -1.28
CA GLU A 156 -11.40 -16.21 -1.56
C GLU A 156 -10.27 -15.16 -1.52
N LYS A 157 -9.29 -15.32 -0.61
CA LYS A 157 -8.13 -14.42 -0.50
C LYS A 157 -7.21 -14.45 -1.71
N SER A 158 -7.05 -15.61 -2.34
CA SER A 158 -6.26 -15.73 -3.57
C SER A 158 -6.99 -15.14 -4.79
N GLY A 159 -8.32 -15.14 -4.78
CA GLY A 159 -9.14 -14.49 -5.80
C GLY A 159 -8.93 -12.98 -5.86
N ASP A 160 -8.81 -12.32 -4.69
CA ASP A 160 -8.53 -10.87 -4.63
C ASP A 160 -7.13 -10.56 -5.14
N LEU A 161 -6.14 -11.37 -4.78
CA LEU A 161 -4.76 -11.23 -5.28
C LEU A 161 -4.71 -11.34 -6.81
N LYS A 162 -5.44 -12.31 -7.40
CA LYS A 162 -5.51 -12.48 -8.85
C LYS A 162 -6.19 -11.30 -9.54
N LYS A 163 -7.27 -10.75 -8.96
CA LYS A 163 -7.92 -9.54 -9.48
C LYS A 163 -6.95 -8.36 -9.49
N LEU A 164 -6.23 -8.13 -8.39
CA LEU A 164 -5.24 -7.06 -8.28
C LEU A 164 -4.09 -7.25 -9.29
N TYR A 165 -3.59 -8.47 -9.46
CA TYR A 165 -2.56 -8.79 -10.44
C TYR A 165 -3.00 -8.46 -11.87
N ASN A 166 -4.26 -8.72 -12.22
CA ASN A 166 -4.79 -8.47 -13.56
C ASN A 166 -5.04 -6.98 -13.84
N ILE A 167 -5.31 -6.18 -12.81
CA ILE A 167 -5.52 -4.72 -12.95
C ILE A 167 -4.18 -3.98 -13.15
N SER A 168 -3.07 -4.53 -12.64
CA SER A 168 -1.76 -3.88 -12.72
C SER A 168 -1.31 -3.70 -14.18
N SER A 169 -1.08 -2.46 -14.60
CA SER A 169 -0.81 -2.08 -15.99
C SER A 169 0.55 -1.40 -16.20
N SER A 170 1.21 -0.95 -15.13
CA SER A 170 2.51 -0.30 -15.23
C SER A 170 3.64 -1.28 -15.56
N ASN A 171 4.79 -0.77 -15.99
CA ASN A 171 5.99 -1.58 -16.26
C ASN A 171 6.45 -2.33 -15.01
N ILE A 172 6.30 -1.72 -13.83
CA ILE A 172 6.62 -2.32 -12.53
C ILE A 172 5.41 -2.17 -11.61
N SER A 173 4.97 -3.29 -11.03
CA SER A 173 3.90 -3.29 -10.03
C SER A 173 4.29 -4.11 -8.82
N LEU A 174 3.92 -3.64 -7.63
CA LEU A 174 4.05 -4.35 -6.37
C LEU A 174 2.67 -4.79 -5.88
N LEU A 175 2.56 -6.04 -5.44
CA LEU A 175 1.39 -6.52 -4.72
C LEU A 175 1.85 -6.93 -3.32
N ILE A 176 1.45 -6.16 -2.32
CA ILE A 176 1.88 -6.36 -0.94
C ILE A 176 0.77 -6.91 -0.07
N SER A 177 1.10 -7.89 0.77
CA SER A 177 0.17 -8.40 1.78
C SER A 177 0.12 -7.47 2.99
N ASN A 178 -0.95 -7.59 3.78
CA ASN A 178 -1.11 -6.83 5.04
C ASN A 178 0.00 -7.12 6.08
N ASN A 179 0.75 -8.19 5.90
CA ASN A 179 1.87 -8.55 6.77
C ASN A 179 3.22 -8.06 6.26
N PHE A 180 3.28 -7.47 5.07
CA PHE A 180 4.53 -7.07 4.41
C PHE A 180 5.41 -6.18 5.28
N SER A 181 4.83 -5.23 5.99
CA SER A 181 5.56 -4.30 6.85
C SER A 181 6.44 -4.98 7.92
N LYS A 182 6.08 -6.19 8.36
CA LYS A 182 6.84 -6.96 9.35
C LYS A 182 8.20 -7.45 8.84
N TYR A 183 8.39 -7.45 7.54
CA TYR A 183 9.59 -7.98 6.88
C TYR A 183 10.54 -6.89 6.40
N LEU A 184 10.21 -5.63 6.63
CA LEU A 184 11.06 -4.49 6.28
C LEU A 184 12.10 -4.23 7.37
N LYS A 185 13.37 -4.03 6.97
CA LYS A 185 14.47 -3.71 7.89
C LYS A 185 14.32 -2.36 8.57
N ASN A 186 13.81 -1.38 7.82
CA ASN A 186 13.72 0.01 8.29
C ASN A 186 12.36 0.25 8.95
N SER A 187 12.36 0.60 10.24
CA SER A 187 11.14 0.86 11.00
C SER A 187 10.31 2.03 10.45
N THR A 188 10.95 3.05 9.89
CA THR A 188 10.26 4.20 9.28
C THR A 188 9.53 3.78 8.00
N ILE A 189 10.21 3.03 7.13
CA ILE A 189 9.62 2.48 5.91
C ILE A 189 8.53 1.45 6.25
N SER A 190 8.75 0.62 7.27
CA SER A 190 7.75 -0.33 7.76
C SER A 190 6.43 0.35 8.13
N LYS A 191 6.49 1.51 8.79
CA LYS A 191 5.28 2.29 9.13
C LYS A 191 4.52 2.81 7.91
N LEU A 192 5.19 3.11 6.80
CA LEU A 192 4.54 3.53 5.55
C LEU A 192 3.72 2.39 4.92
N PHE A 193 4.14 1.15 5.11
CA PHE A 193 3.50 -0.03 4.55
C PHE A 193 2.61 -0.79 5.56
N GLN A 194 2.16 -0.15 6.62
CA GLN A 194 1.16 -0.73 7.55
C GLN A 194 -0.23 -0.70 6.90
N THR A 195 -0.49 -1.67 6.04
CA THR A 195 -1.70 -1.73 5.21
C THR A 195 -2.82 -2.59 5.80
N SER A 196 -2.58 -3.23 6.94
CA SER A 196 -3.55 -4.13 7.59
C SER A 196 -4.89 -3.47 7.94
N ALA A 197 -4.87 -2.17 8.21
CA ALA A 197 -6.07 -1.38 8.46
C ALA A 197 -6.87 -1.05 7.19
N ILE A 198 -6.27 -1.23 6.01
CA ILE A 198 -6.86 -0.88 4.71
C ILE A 198 -7.37 -2.13 4.01
N SER A 199 -6.49 -3.07 3.68
CA SER A 199 -6.80 -4.24 2.87
C SER A 199 -5.92 -5.43 3.23
N ASP A 200 -6.32 -6.64 2.82
CA ASP A 200 -5.47 -7.83 2.92
C ASP A 200 -4.36 -7.82 1.85
N TRP A 201 -4.65 -7.24 0.69
CA TRP A 201 -3.72 -7.03 -0.40
C TRP A 201 -3.86 -5.65 -1.00
N ILE A 202 -2.75 -4.99 -1.29
CA ILE A 202 -2.70 -3.74 -2.05
C ILE A 202 -1.75 -3.92 -3.23
N GLN A 203 -2.21 -3.51 -4.40
CA GLN A 203 -1.39 -3.38 -5.60
C GLN A 203 -0.93 -1.93 -5.72
N PHE A 204 0.34 -1.71 -6.06
CA PHE A 204 0.90 -0.41 -6.40
C PHE A 204 1.52 -0.47 -7.80
N ASP A 205 1.12 0.44 -8.65
CA ASP A 205 1.82 0.77 -9.87
C ASP A 205 2.93 1.76 -9.55
N ILE A 206 4.14 1.50 -10.08
CA ILE A 206 5.34 2.27 -9.79
C ILE A 206 5.75 3.06 -11.01
N GLU A 207 5.89 4.35 -10.82
CA GLU A 207 6.51 5.25 -11.79
C GLU A 207 7.83 5.75 -11.24
N LEU A 208 8.91 5.51 -11.99
CA LEU A 208 10.26 5.92 -11.63
C LEU A 208 10.65 7.14 -12.46
N ASN A 209 11.00 8.22 -11.78
CA ASN A 209 11.59 9.41 -12.37
C ASN A 209 12.91 9.71 -11.65
N GLN A 210 13.84 10.44 -12.26
CA GLN A 210 15.20 10.68 -11.75
C GLN A 210 15.29 11.01 -10.25
N ASN A 211 14.31 11.74 -9.70
CA ASN A 211 14.31 12.20 -8.30
C ASN A 211 13.00 11.87 -7.55
N LYS A 212 12.14 11.01 -8.11
CA LYS A 212 10.80 10.76 -7.57
C LYS A 212 10.37 9.32 -7.86
N ILE A 213 9.82 8.68 -6.85
CA ILE A 213 9.09 7.43 -6.98
C ILE A 213 7.63 7.73 -6.68
N THR A 214 6.74 7.47 -7.63
CA THR A 214 5.30 7.58 -7.43
C THR A 214 4.71 6.17 -7.29
N LEU A 215 3.90 5.97 -6.27
CA LEU A 215 3.17 4.74 -6.01
C LEU A 215 1.68 5.03 -6.08
N ASN A 216 1.01 4.53 -7.11
CA ASN A 216 -0.45 4.60 -7.24
C ASN A 216 -1.02 3.23 -6.87
N GLY A 217 -1.87 3.17 -5.83
CA GLY A 217 -2.28 1.89 -5.26
C GLY A 217 -3.79 1.67 -5.24
N ILE A 218 -4.18 0.40 -5.40
CA ILE A 218 -5.56 -0.08 -5.26
C ILE A 218 -5.57 -1.23 -4.25
N GLY A 219 -6.53 -1.20 -3.32
CA GLY A 219 -6.78 -2.27 -2.36
C GLY A 219 -8.20 -2.78 -2.49
N PHE A 220 -8.40 -4.08 -2.41
CA PHE A 220 -9.73 -4.66 -2.29
C PHE A 220 -10.15 -4.74 -0.83
N GLN A 221 -11.38 -4.35 -0.59
CA GLN A 221 -12.02 -4.49 0.68
C GLN A 221 -13.29 -5.33 0.53
N ARG A 222 -13.49 -6.25 1.47
CA ARG A 222 -14.69 -7.08 1.56
C ARG A 222 -15.65 -6.49 2.58
N ASP A 223 -16.92 -6.36 2.22
CA ASP A 223 -17.94 -5.88 3.15
C ASP A 223 -18.15 -6.82 4.37
N SER A 224 -17.78 -8.11 4.21
CA SER A 224 -17.88 -9.11 5.28
C SER A 224 -16.87 -8.92 6.42
N ILE A 225 -15.77 -8.19 6.18
CA ILE A 225 -14.70 -7.96 7.16
C ILE A 225 -14.52 -6.46 7.36
N PHE A 226 -14.94 -5.96 8.51
CA PHE A 226 -14.76 -4.55 8.85
C PHE A 226 -13.27 -4.22 9.04
N LYS A 227 -12.76 -3.29 8.25
CA LYS A 227 -11.43 -2.70 8.38
C LYS A 227 -11.55 -1.25 8.86
N LYS A 228 -10.51 -0.70 9.48
CA LYS A 228 -10.52 0.71 9.93
C LYS A 228 -10.83 1.69 8.80
N ILE A 229 -10.40 1.41 7.58
CA ILE A 229 -10.69 2.25 6.39
C ILE A 229 -12.19 2.33 6.06
N ASN A 230 -13.00 1.33 6.45
CA ASN A 230 -14.45 1.37 6.20
C ASN A 230 -15.14 2.55 6.89
N VAL A 231 -14.53 3.07 7.95
CA VAL A 231 -15.05 4.28 8.63
C VAL A 231 -15.05 5.48 7.68
N LEU A 232 -14.16 5.47 6.66
CA LEU A 232 -14.07 6.52 5.63
C LEU A 232 -14.91 6.22 4.37
N LYS A 233 -15.68 5.14 4.35
CA LYS A 233 -16.52 4.80 3.19
C LYS A 233 -17.46 5.95 2.86
N ASP A 234 -17.61 6.26 1.56
CA ASP A 234 -18.47 7.31 1.02
C ASP A 234 -18.17 8.75 1.52
N ILE A 235 -16.97 8.96 2.10
CA ILE A 235 -16.48 10.33 2.38
C ILE A 235 -15.78 10.83 1.11
N ASN A 236 -16.34 11.89 0.54
CA ASN A 236 -15.75 12.51 -0.64
C ASN A 236 -14.37 13.11 -0.34
N PRO A 237 -13.39 12.93 -1.21
CA PRO A 237 -12.13 13.64 -1.12
C PRO A 237 -12.35 15.16 -1.16
N SER A 238 -11.56 15.90 -0.41
CA SER A 238 -11.60 17.37 -0.39
C SER A 238 -10.22 17.94 -0.66
N LEU A 239 -10.17 19.13 -1.26
CA LEU A 239 -8.93 19.89 -1.37
C LEU A 239 -8.43 20.23 0.03
N SER A 240 -7.15 19.99 0.28
CA SER A 240 -6.55 20.25 1.58
C SER A 240 -6.33 21.73 1.80
N ILE A 241 -6.84 22.26 2.90
CA ILE A 241 -6.49 23.60 3.39
C ILE A 241 -5.33 23.55 4.40
N ILE A 242 -5.13 22.43 5.07
CA ILE A 242 -4.01 22.23 6.02
C ILE A 242 -2.65 22.42 5.33
N ASN A 243 -2.53 22.15 4.04
CA ASN A 243 -1.30 22.37 3.26
C ASN A 243 -0.78 23.82 3.33
N LYS A 244 -1.67 24.79 3.60
CA LYS A 244 -1.31 26.21 3.70
C LYS A 244 -0.41 26.53 4.88
N ILE A 245 -0.48 25.72 5.96
CA ILE A 245 0.26 25.96 7.21
C ILE A 245 1.45 25.02 7.41
N ILE A 246 1.61 23.99 6.58
CA ILE A 246 2.71 23.02 6.71
C ILE A 246 4.03 23.72 6.36
N PRO A 247 5.02 23.80 7.28
CA PRO A 247 6.33 24.33 6.96
C PRO A 247 7.08 23.48 5.94
N SER A 248 7.94 24.08 5.14
CA SER A 248 8.70 23.36 4.10
C SER A 248 9.69 22.32 4.64
N ASN A 249 10.06 22.41 5.92
CA ASN A 249 11.00 21.51 6.59
C ASN A 249 10.36 20.34 7.35
N PHE A 250 9.12 19.99 7.04
CA PHE A 250 8.47 18.80 7.61
C PHE A 250 9.11 17.50 7.08
N LYS A 251 9.05 16.41 7.86
CA LYS A 251 9.45 15.06 7.43
C LYS A 251 8.36 14.31 6.71
N GLN A 252 7.17 14.33 7.29
CA GLN A 252 5.98 13.64 6.77
C GLN A 252 4.74 14.41 7.19
N PHE A 253 3.70 14.37 6.39
CA PHE A 253 2.36 14.71 6.86
C PHE A 253 1.35 13.65 6.42
N LYS A 254 0.32 13.48 7.25
CA LYS A 254 -0.84 12.64 6.97
C LYS A 254 -2.08 13.49 7.09
N ARG A 255 -3.06 13.26 6.23
CA ARG A 255 -4.35 13.92 6.33
C ARG A 255 -5.48 13.00 5.90
N ILE A 256 -6.68 13.28 6.42
CA ILE A 256 -7.94 12.68 5.96
C ILE A 256 -8.97 13.77 5.78
N ALA A 257 -9.80 13.67 4.74
CA ALA A 257 -11.07 14.36 4.69
C ALA A 257 -11.99 13.80 5.76
N TYR A 258 -12.73 14.65 6.46
CA TYR A 258 -13.56 14.24 7.58
C TYR A 258 -15.02 14.63 7.34
N ASN A 259 -15.92 13.69 7.58
CA ASN A 259 -17.36 13.93 7.59
C ASN A 259 -17.99 13.12 8.72
N HIS A 260 -18.34 13.82 9.81
CA HIS A 260 -18.79 13.18 11.03
C HIS A 260 -20.04 12.33 10.83
N SER A 261 -21.05 12.82 10.12
CA SER A 261 -22.30 12.08 9.88
C SER A 261 -22.05 10.78 9.11
N LYS A 262 -21.17 10.79 8.11
CA LYS A 262 -20.77 9.56 7.39
C LYS A 262 -20.00 8.61 8.26
N ILE A 263 -19.08 9.11 9.10
CA ILE A 263 -18.33 8.29 10.05
C ILE A 263 -19.27 7.60 11.03
N ILE A 264 -20.23 8.31 11.60
CA ILE A 264 -21.24 7.72 12.49
C ILE A 264 -22.00 6.61 11.77
N SER A 265 -22.55 6.87 10.58
CA SER A 265 -23.31 5.86 9.84
C SER A 265 -22.46 4.61 9.49
N ASN A 266 -21.18 4.80 9.22
CA ASN A 266 -20.25 3.69 8.93
C ASN A 266 -19.87 2.89 10.20
N LEU A 267 -19.95 3.51 11.38
CA LEU A 267 -19.69 2.87 12.68
C LEU A 267 -20.94 2.20 13.26
N GLU A 268 -22.14 2.58 12.84
CA GLU A 268 -23.39 1.94 13.26
C GLU A 268 -23.29 0.42 13.05
N ASN A 269 -23.71 -0.35 14.04
CA ASN A 269 -23.62 -1.81 14.06
C ASN A 269 -22.19 -2.41 14.03
N LYS A 270 -21.13 -1.60 14.19
CA LYS A 270 -19.73 -2.03 14.19
C LYS A 270 -19.03 -1.83 15.54
N ILE A 271 -19.50 -0.89 16.33
CA ILE A 271 -19.03 -0.61 17.70
C ILE A 271 -20.20 -0.70 18.68
N SER A 272 -19.89 -0.74 19.96
CA SER A 272 -20.95 -0.77 21.00
C SER A 272 -21.76 0.53 21.00
N ILE A 273 -23.05 0.44 21.38
CA ILE A 273 -23.94 1.60 21.47
C ILE A 273 -23.37 2.69 22.39
N ASN A 274 -22.69 2.30 23.47
CA ASN A 274 -22.07 3.24 24.41
C ASN A 274 -20.90 4.00 23.80
N GLU A 275 -20.09 3.34 22.99
CA GLU A 275 -18.98 3.98 22.25
C GLU A 275 -19.52 4.89 21.15
N LEU A 276 -20.56 4.43 20.42
CA LEU A 276 -21.20 5.23 19.39
C LEU A 276 -21.80 6.51 19.98
N LYS A 277 -22.53 6.42 21.10
CA LYS A 277 -23.09 7.60 21.79
C LYS A 277 -22.02 8.62 22.21
N LYS A 278 -20.85 8.16 22.66
CA LYS A 278 -19.73 9.08 22.99
C LYS A 278 -19.25 9.86 21.79
N VAL A 279 -19.17 9.22 20.62
CA VAL A 279 -18.76 9.88 19.36
C VAL A 279 -19.86 10.81 18.85
N MET A 280 -21.15 10.44 18.95
CA MET A 280 -22.28 11.23 18.47
C MET A 280 -22.50 12.54 19.25
N ASN A 281 -22.20 12.57 20.54
CA ASN A 281 -22.55 13.70 21.42
C ASN A 281 -21.56 14.88 21.36
N ASP A 282 -20.56 14.84 20.49
CA ASP A 282 -19.60 15.94 20.34
C ASP A 282 -19.95 16.80 19.13
N SER A 283 -20.66 17.92 19.38
CA SER A 283 -21.11 18.84 18.34
C SER A 283 -19.98 19.42 17.50
N LEU A 284 -18.80 19.58 18.09
CA LEU A 284 -17.62 20.11 17.40
C LEU A 284 -17.17 19.22 16.24
N LEU A 285 -17.35 17.89 16.37
CA LEU A 285 -16.94 16.93 15.33
C LEU A 285 -17.72 17.13 14.01
N TYR A 286 -18.94 17.67 14.06
CA TYR A 286 -19.74 17.94 12.87
C TYR A 286 -19.23 19.13 12.04
N ASP A 287 -18.44 20.00 12.68
CA ASP A 287 -17.86 21.17 12.02
C ASP A 287 -16.48 20.89 11.40
N ILE A 288 -15.88 19.73 11.68
CA ILE A 288 -14.59 19.34 11.13
C ILE A 288 -14.72 18.95 9.65
N ASN A 289 -13.81 19.50 8.82
CA ASN A 289 -13.66 19.14 7.40
C ASN A 289 -12.45 18.24 7.13
N GLU A 290 -11.39 18.46 7.85
CA GLU A 290 -10.11 17.79 7.60
C GLU A 290 -9.33 17.64 8.89
N ILE A 291 -8.65 16.50 9.04
CA ILE A 291 -7.77 16.21 10.16
C ILE A 291 -6.41 15.85 9.60
N GLY A 292 -5.34 16.39 10.18
CA GLY A 292 -3.98 16.12 9.77
C GLY A 292 -3.03 15.92 10.92
N LYS A 293 -1.88 15.30 10.61
CA LYS A 293 -0.70 15.23 11.47
C LYS A 293 0.53 15.61 10.66
N ILE A 294 1.34 16.49 11.21
CA ILE A 294 2.61 16.93 10.65
C ILE A 294 3.71 16.37 11.54
N PHE A 295 4.64 15.62 10.95
CA PHE A 295 5.75 15.00 11.67
C PHE A 295 7.03 15.78 11.39
N PHE A 296 7.67 16.21 12.45
CA PHE A 296 9.02 16.76 12.47
C PHE A 296 9.99 15.72 13.03
N GLU A 297 11.24 16.10 13.23
CA GLU A 297 12.26 15.19 13.78
C GLU A 297 11.90 14.69 15.18
N ASN A 298 11.53 15.62 16.05
CA ASN A 298 11.32 15.35 17.46
C ASN A 298 9.91 15.72 17.97
N ASP A 299 8.97 16.02 17.03
CA ASP A 299 7.61 16.41 17.43
C ASP A 299 6.57 15.99 16.40
N THR A 300 5.35 15.85 16.87
CA THR A 300 4.18 15.60 16.05
C THR A 300 3.08 16.60 16.37
N ILE A 301 2.70 17.35 15.36
CA ILE A 301 1.66 18.37 15.44
C ILE A 301 0.35 17.79 14.90
N SER A 302 -0.74 17.96 15.64
CA SER A 302 -2.09 17.66 15.17
C SER A 302 -2.74 18.90 14.62
N THR A 303 -3.44 18.77 13.49
CA THR A 303 -4.14 19.85 12.82
C THR A 303 -5.57 19.47 12.53
N ILE A 304 -6.48 20.42 12.70
CA ILE A 304 -7.92 20.24 12.45
C ILE A 304 -8.40 21.45 11.68
N SER A 305 -9.00 21.25 10.52
CA SER A 305 -9.69 22.32 9.83
C SER A 305 -11.19 22.23 10.07
N VAL A 306 -11.81 23.38 10.24
CA VAL A 306 -13.25 23.50 10.52
C VAL A 306 -13.95 24.36 9.48
N LYS A 307 -15.28 24.26 9.44
CA LYS A 307 -16.14 25.10 8.59
C LYS A 307 -16.25 26.52 9.13
N SER A 308 -16.41 26.63 10.45
CA SER A 308 -16.56 27.89 11.16
C SER A 308 -15.65 27.93 12.38
N ASN A 309 -15.12 29.13 12.70
CA ASN A 309 -14.22 29.31 13.84
C ASN A 309 -14.95 29.48 15.17
N GLU A 310 -16.23 29.84 15.19
CA GLU A 310 -16.93 30.24 16.41
C GLU A 310 -16.94 29.17 17.50
N LEU A 311 -17.21 27.92 17.14
CA LEU A 311 -17.18 26.80 18.08
C LEU A 311 -15.76 26.52 18.59
N LEU A 312 -14.75 26.62 17.71
CA LEU A 312 -13.37 26.42 18.09
C LEU A 312 -12.85 27.52 19.00
N GLU A 313 -13.16 28.77 18.71
CA GLU A 313 -12.76 29.90 19.54
C GLU A 313 -13.35 29.80 20.94
N SER A 314 -14.65 29.46 21.02
CA SER A 314 -15.32 29.21 22.31
C SER A 314 -14.68 28.03 23.06
N LEU A 315 -14.38 26.93 22.38
CA LEU A 315 -13.72 25.77 22.98
C LEU A 315 -12.33 26.13 23.52
N ILE A 316 -11.54 26.85 22.72
CA ILE A 316 -10.20 27.27 23.09
C ILE A 316 -10.26 28.22 24.30
N GLN A 317 -11.13 29.22 24.30
CA GLN A 317 -11.27 30.18 25.39
C GLN A 317 -11.68 29.50 26.69
N ASN A 318 -12.64 28.57 26.65
CA ASN A 318 -13.14 27.87 27.82
C ASN A 318 -12.13 26.87 28.43
N ASN A 319 -11.13 26.41 27.68
CA ASN A 319 -10.16 25.42 28.13
C ASN A 319 -8.72 25.98 28.22
N SER A 320 -8.51 27.24 27.89
CA SER A 320 -7.19 27.90 27.97
C SER A 320 -6.93 28.41 29.37
N ASN A 321 -5.79 28.02 29.96
CA ASN A 321 -5.37 28.52 31.26
C ASN A 321 -4.52 29.79 31.15
N ALA A 322 -3.74 29.86 30.07
CA ALA A 322 -2.88 30.99 29.76
C ALA A 322 -2.81 31.20 28.26
N SER A 323 -2.45 32.41 27.86
CA SER A 323 -2.17 32.70 26.46
C SER A 323 -1.15 33.79 26.30
N TYR A 324 -0.42 33.76 25.19
CA TYR A 324 0.54 34.79 24.84
C TYR A 324 0.51 35.05 23.33
N ILE A 325 1.02 36.19 22.91
CA ILE A 325 1.02 36.63 21.52
C ILE A 325 2.42 36.36 20.92
N TYR A 326 2.43 35.65 19.78
CA TYR A 326 3.63 35.46 18.97
C TYR A 326 3.33 35.87 17.52
N ARG A 327 4.03 36.88 17.00
CA ARG A 327 3.86 37.40 15.62
C ARG A 327 2.39 37.61 15.23
N ASN A 328 1.64 38.30 16.08
CA ASN A 328 0.19 38.59 15.92
C ASN A 328 -0.73 37.35 15.91
N ASN A 329 -0.23 36.18 16.34
CA ASN A 329 -1.08 35.01 16.58
C ASN A 329 -1.09 34.71 18.07
N LYS A 330 -2.28 34.37 18.59
CA LYS A 330 -2.44 33.99 19.98
C LYS A 330 -2.15 32.50 20.14
N ILE A 331 -1.23 32.17 21.02
CA ILE A 331 -0.94 30.78 21.41
C ILE A 331 -1.56 30.57 22.78
N HIS A 332 -2.31 29.50 22.90
CA HIS A 332 -3.01 29.10 24.12
C HIS A 332 -2.31 27.92 24.78
N GLU A 333 -2.32 27.89 26.10
CA GLU A 333 -1.85 26.79 26.91
C GLU A 333 -3.02 26.06 27.54
N PHE A 334 -2.99 24.72 27.51
CA PHE A 334 -4.08 23.84 27.96
C PHE A 334 -3.59 22.85 29.01
N ASN A 335 -4.28 22.74 30.15
CA ASN A 335 -4.00 21.74 31.16
C ASN A 335 -4.80 20.45 30.92
N ASN A 336 -5.89 20.52 30.18
CA ASN A 336 -6.82 19.42 29.92
C ASN A 336 -6.91 19.06 28.43
N LYS A 337 -7.50 17.92 28.12
CA LYS A 337 -7.82 17.55 26.75
C LYS A 337 -8.85 18.53 26.18
N LEU A 338 -8.54 19.13 25.04
CA LEU A 338 -9.47 19.97 24.31
C LEU A 338 -10.65 19.17 23.79
N PHE A 339 -10.41 17.95 23.32
CA PHE A 339 -11.44 17.07 22.79
C PHE A 339 -11.76 15.96 23.78
N LYS A 340 -13.03 15.84 24.12
CA LYS A 340 -13.53 14.79 25.03
C LYS A 340 -13.62 13.44 24.31
N THR A 341 -13.82 13.46 23.01
CA THR A 341 -14.10 12.28 22.19
C THR A 341 -12.86 11.85 21.42
N LYS A 342 -12.64 10.54 21.36
CA LYS A 342 -11.63 9.98 20.48
C LYS A 342 -12.13 9.97 19.03
N ILE A 343 -11.36 10.57 18.13
CA ILE A 343 -11.58 10.36 16.71
C ILE A 343 -11.29 8.88 16.42
N PRO A 344 -12.17 8.16 15.71
CA PRO A 344 -12.09 6.69 15.57
C PRO A 344 -10.94 6.22 14.64
N PHE A 345 -9.85 6.98 14.56
CA PHE A 345 -8.65 6.68 13.80
C PHE A 345 -7.43 6.83 14.70
N GLU A 346 -6.77 5.73 15.06
CA GLU A 346 -5.56 5.76 15.89
C GLU A 346 -4.47 6.67 15.30
N ASP A 347 -4.29 6.63 13.98
CA ASP A 347 -3.32 7.48 13.28
C ASP A 347 -3.62 8.98 13.38
N PHE A 348 -4.88 9.34 13.65
CA PHE A 348 -5.37 10.71 13.77
C PHE A 348 -5.93 11.04 15.16
N GLU A 349 -5.71 10.16 16.14
CA GLU A 349 -6.11 10.44 17.52
C GLU A 349 -5.48 11.76 17.97
N ILE A 350 -6.31 12.68 18.42
CA ILE A 350 -5.86 13.92 19.04
C ILE A 350 -5.69 13.62 20.53
N SER A 351 -4.45 13.30 20.91
CA SER A 351 -4.09 13.14 22.30
C SER A 351 -4.17 14.50 23.01
N LYS A 352 -4.08 14.48 24.36
CA LYS A 352 -3.88 15.70 25.13
C LYS A 352 -2.68 16.47 24.54
N LYS A 353 -2.87 17.75 24.26
CA LYS A 353 -1.85 18.66 23.76
C LYS A 353 -1.79 19.89 24.66
N ASN A 354 -0.58 20.36 24.93
CA ASN A 354 -0.36 21.43 25.92
C ASN A 354 -0.49 22.83 25.29
N TYR A 355 -0.25 22.95 24.00
CA TYR A 355 -0.28 24.25 23.29
C TYR A 355 -1.13 24.17 22.04
N GLY A 356 -1.78 25.28 21.69
CA GLY A 356 -2.52 25.40 20.46
C GLY A 356 -2.65 26.83 19.98
N THR A 357 -2.86 26.98 18.67
CA THR A 357 -3.14 28.25 18.01
C THR A 357 -4.14 28.03 16.89
N LEU A 358 -4.89 29.09 16.56
CA LEU A 358 -5.80 29.12 15.41
C LEU A 358 -5.18 29.99 14.33
N ILE A 359 -4.98 29.45 13.15
CA ILE A 359 -4.56 30.18 11.95
C ILE A 359 -5.62 29.97 10.87
N GLU A 360 -6.26 31.04 10.42
CA GLU A 360 -7.45 30.95 9.59
C GLU A 360 -8.48 30.00 10.25
N ASN A 361 -8.96 28.98 9.54
CA ASN A 361 -9.88 27.96 10.06
C ASN A 361 -9.17 26.67 10.45
N ILE A 362 -7.89 26.74 10.82
CA ILE A 362 -7.08 25.57 11.15
C ILE A 362 -6.58 25.68 12.60
N LEU A 363 -7.06 24.78 13.45
CA LEU A 363 -6.53 24.57 14.79
C LEU A 363 -5.25 23.72 14.71
N ILE A 364 -4.20 24.21 15.32
CA ILE A 364 -2.86 23.60 15.38
C ILE A 364 -2.55 23.27 16.83
N LEU A 365 -2.22 22.03 17.12
CA LEU A 365 -2.00 21.53 18.49
C LEU A 365 -0.66 20.80 18.59
N SER A 366 0.14 21.12 19.62
CA SER A 366 1.42 20.48 19.91
C SER A 366 1.67 20.38 21.44
N ASP A 367 2.55 19.46 21.83
CA ASP A 367 3.09 19.42 23.19
C ASP A 367 4.27 20.37 23.36
N ASN A 368 4.83 20.86 22.25
CA ASN A 368 5.98 21.73 22.21
C ASN A 368 5.59 23.12 21.69
N LYS A 369 5.77 24.13 22.54
CA LYS A 369 5.53 25.53 22.22
C LYS A 369 6.33 26.00 20.99
N ASN A 370 7.62 25.62 20.91
CA ASN A 370 8.50 26.03 19.82
C ASN A 370 8.02 25.50 18.45
N SER A 371 7.36 24.34 18.45
CA SER A 371 6.76 23.78 17.23
C SER A 371 5.60 24.62 16.71
N ILE A 372 4.75 25.15 17.60
CA ILE A 372 3.68 26.08 17.23
C ILE A 372 4.28 27.40 16.68
N GLU A 373 5.28 27.96 17.38
CA GLU A 373 5.98 29.17 16.96
C GLU A 373 6.64 29.00 15.59
N ASN A 374 7.23 27.84 15.32
CA ASN A 374 7.81 27.50 14.01
C ASN A 374 6.76 27.48 12.89
N ILE A 375 5.59 26.92 13.14
CA ILE A 375 4.48 26.96 12.14
C ILE A 375 4.06 28.40 11.89
N ILE A 376 3.82 29.21 12.93
CA ILE A 376 3.44 30.60 12.80
C ILE A 376 4.50 31.39 12.01
N LEU A 377 5.77 31.19 12.35
CA LEU A 377 6.91 31.82 11.66
C LEU A 377 6.90 31.50 10.16
N ASN A 378 6.82 30.21 9.80
CA ASN A 378 6.83 29.79 8.41
C ASN A 378 5.59 30.27 7.66
N PHE A 379 4.41 30.25 8.28
CA PHE A 379 3.19 30.77 7.69
C PHE A 379 3.31 32.27 7.39
N ARG A 380 3.79 33.09 8.35
CA ARG A 380 3.97 34.52 8.18
C ARG A 380 5.06 34.88 7.16
N ASN A 381 6.09 34.06 7.06
CA ASN A 381 7.18 34.25 6.08
C ASN A 381 6.86 33.66 4.69
N ASN A 382 5.67 33.15 4.45
CA ASN A 382 5.31 32.45 3.23
C ASN A 382 6.21 31.25 2.88
N SER A 383 6.80 30.61 3.89
CA SER A 383 7.71 29.44 3.77
C SER A 383 6.98 28.12 4.00
N THR A 384 5.74 28.04 3.51
CA THR A 384 4.89 26.85 3.65
C THR A 384 4.92 25.96 2.42
N LEU A 385 4.43 24.75 2.59
CA LEU A 385 4.38 23.71 1.55
C LEU A 385 3.76 24.21 0.23
N VAL A 386 2.60 24.88 0.30
CA VAL A 386 1.91 25.42 -0.89
C VAL A 386 2.68 26.52 -1.62
N LYS A 387 3.66 27.14 -0.98
CA LYS A 387 4.53 28.15 -1.59
C LYS A 387 5.79 27.52 -2.21
N SER A 388 6.14 26.28 -1.84
CA SER A 388 7.28 25.56 -2.36
C SER A 388 7.10 25.25 -3.85
N SER A 389 8.07 25.62 -4.69
CA SER A 389 8.07 25.29 -6.12
C SER A 389 8.07 23.78 -6.36
N ARG A 390 8.80 23.03 -5.51
CA ARG A 390 8.85 21.56 -5.56
C ARG A 390 7.48 20.94 -5.28
N PHE A 391 6.72 21.48 -4.34
CA PHE A 391 5.39 21.00 -4.03
C PHE A 391 4.42 21.33 -5.17
N LYS A 392 4.41 22.56 -5.66
CA LYS A 392 3.53 22.99 -6.78
C LYS A 392 3.73 22.08 -7.99
N LYS A 393 4.97 21.84 -8.40
CA LYS A 393 5.31 20.95 -9.53
C LYS A 393 4.81 19.52 -9.35
N ASN A 394 4.72 19.03 -8.11
CA ASN A 394 4.32 17.65 -7.82
C ASN A 394 2.84 17.53 -7.39
N TYR A 395 2.23 18.61 -6.92
CA TYR A 395 0.87 18.60 -6.40
C TYR A 395 -0.17 18.28 -7.49
N ASP A 396 0.04 18.81 -8.70
CA ASP A 396 -0.83 18.56 -9.86
C ASP A 396 -0.82 17.08 -10.30
N ASN A 397 0.22 16.35 -9.93
CA ASN A 397 0.36 14.91 -10.21
C ASN A 397 -0.21 14.02 -9.08
N ILE A 398 -0.69 14.59 -7.97
CA ILE A 398 -1.35 13.83 -6.91
C ILE A 398 -2.85 13.78 -7.24
N PRO A 399 -3.48 12.59 -7.31
CA PRO A 399 -4.91 12.49 -7.52
C PRO A 399 -5.68 13.37 -6.51
N GLN A 400 -6.47 14.31 -7.00
CA GLN A 400 -7.27 15.23 -6.18
C GLN A 400 -8.65 14.68 -5.85
N LYS A 401 -9.00 13.53 -6.47
CA LYS A 401 -10.29 12.86 -6.30
C LYS A 401 -10.10 11.35 -6.07
#